data_17b8ca5960e6e350ceec63b4c1cccdd6
#
_entry.id   17b8ca5960e6e350ceec63b4c1cccdd6
#
_cell.length_a   1.000
_cell.length_b   1.000
_cell.length_c   1.000
_cell.angle_alpha   90.00
_cell.angle_beta   90.00
_cell.angle_gamma   90.00
#
_symmetry.space_group_name_H-M   'P 1'
#
loop_
_entity.id
_entity.type
_entity.pdbx_description
1 polymer ?
#
loop_
_entity_poly.entity_id
_entity_poly.type
_entity_poly.pdbx_seq_one_letter_code
_entity_poly.pdbx_strand_id
1 'polypeptide(L)'
;MSEQDPILDQEVVQDQFTTTVLQAFGFIRRHSRIVTILIFCVVAGSALFVGWKQNQDQKYSKAAARYRELVEQYNVAETEWLSAEKSEDTKESSQPFDQVSGDLKAFFENANFAQTPFVDRARYNFAKIQFYQGKLDASLSIYRELARNVPPNNPLIAAYSHQAIGNCYEQKGDYAEAIKAYEKLRALNLDGVDSLWVQHLNQAALLRIAWCYEQQEKLQNANNVYTEILERVDRNILQAIDEKSRELIKKSNNILAELELPEASQAASSISDSYESFEFNRSKIHEYKIQKDIEGGLDKEIRLKIKEFEADAASFSDNLEKARDYQRKDRLTNAWRYYRMALGIDGYDPEYGRQSVFDFAPNRKVYETALFHQRRTTTE
;
A
#
# COMPACT_ATOMS: atom_id res chain seq x y z
N MET A 1 -52.28 -31.73 36.33
CA MET A 1 -51.56 -30.88 35.35
C MET A 1 -52.13 -29.48 35.49
N SER A 2 -51.46 -28.63 36.22
CA SER A 2 -51.87 -27.26 36.45
C SER A 2 -51.11 -26.37 35.48
N GLU A 3 -51.86 -25.72 34.60
CA GLU A 3 -51.36 -24.62 33.78
C GLU A 3 -50.86 -23.48 34.69
N GLN A 4 -49.58 -23.17 34.67
CA GLN A 4 -49.03 -22.00 35.28
C GLN A 4 -49.21 -20.83 34.32
N ASP A 5 -49.98 -19.84 34.75
CA ASP A 5 -50.30 -18.62 34.03
C ASP A 5 -49.06 -17.76 33.78
N PRO A 6 -48.78 -17.40 32.51
CA PRO A 6 -47.62 -16.53 32.16
C PRO A 6 -47.86 -15.05 32.55
N ILE A 7 -48.98 -14.70 33.18
CA ILE A 7 -49.36 -13.33 33.48
C ILE A 7 -48.62 -12.78 34.75
N LEU A 8 -48.18 -13.67 35.66
CA LEU A 8 -47.53 -13.25 36.91
C LEU A 8 -46.11 -12.65 36.70
N ASP A 9 -45.41 -13.08 35.64
CA ASP A 9 -44.05 -12.55 35.42
C ASP A 9 -44.03 -11.15 34.76
N GLN A 10 -45.11 -10.74 34.07
CA GLN A 10 -45.20 -9.40 33.48
C GLN A 10 -45.56 -8.34 34.55
N GLU A 11 -46.37 -8.64 35.53
CA GLU A 11 -46.70 -7.72 36.61
C GLU A 11 -45.47 -7.43 37.51
N VAL A 12 -44.64 -8.43 37.81
CA VAL A 12 -43.44 -8.26 38.65
C VAL A 12 -42.38 -7.40 37.96
N VAL A 13 -42.19 -7.56 36.62
CA VAL A 13 -41.24 -6.76 35.85
C VAL A 13 -41.73 -5.31 35.72
N GLN A 14 -43.04 -5.11 35.55
CA GLN A 14 -43.63 -3.78 35.45
C GLN A 14 -43.57 -3.02 36.77
N ASP A 15 -43.71 -3.70 37.91
CA ASP A 15 -43.61 -3.12 39.24
C ASP A 15 -42.17 -2.72 39.59
N GLN A 16 -41.17 -3.53 39.24
CA GLN A 16 -39.76 -3.18 39.42
C GLN A 16 -39.33 -1.97 38.55
N PHE A 17 -39.79 -1.88 37.32
CA PHE A 17 -39.50 -0.74 36.44
C PHE A 17 -40.15 0.54 37.01
N THR A 18 -41.42 0.46 37.41
CA THR A 18 -42.17 1.58 38.01
C THR A 18 -41.52 2.07 39.31
N THR A 19 -41.06 1.13 40.14
CA THR A 19 -40.40 1.44 41.42
C THR A 19 -39.04 2.11 41.15
N THR A 20 -38.24 1.64 40.18
CA THR A 20 -36.96 2.23 39.81
C THR A 20 -37.12 3.63 39.24
N VAL A 21 -38.13 3.83 38.39
CA VAL A 21 -38.46 5.15 37.81
C VAL A 21 -38.91 6.13 38.92
N LEU A 22 -39.77 5.71 39.84
CA LEU A 22 -40.22 6.55 40.97
C LEU A 22 -39.07 6.90 41.93
N GLN A 23 -38.16 5.97 42.20
CA GLN A 23 -36.95 6.23 42.98
C GLN A 23 -36.02 7.22 42.29
N ALA A 24 -35.83 7.11 40.98
CA ALA A 24 -35.05 8.06 40.18
C ALA A 24 -35.69 9.46 40.18
N PHE A 25 -37.02 9.56 40.06
CA PHE A 25 -37.74 10.83 40.19
C PHE A 25 -37.64 11.42 41.59
N GLY A 26 -37.74 10.59 42.64
CA GLY A 26 -37.53 11.01 44.04
C GLY A 26 -36.12 11.57 44.29
N PHE A 27 -35.10 10.92 43.73
CA PHE A 27 -33.72 11.38 43.78
C PHE A 27 -33.53 12.72 43.04
N ILE A 28 -34.05 12.84 41.81
CA ILE A 28 -33.99 14.08 41.02
C ILE A 28 -34.67 15.22 41.74
N ARG A 29 -35.85 15.01 42.33
CA ARG A 29 -36.59 16.02 43.07
C ARG A 29 -35.85 16.48 44.37
N ARG A 30 -35.20 15.54 45.07
CA ARG A 30 -34.45 15.80 46.27
C ARG A 30 -33.15 16.56 46.02
N HIS A 31 -32.54 16.34 44.88
CA HIS A 31 -31.27 16.94 44.43
C HIS A 31 -31.42 17.85 43.22
N SER A 32 -32.61 18.43 43.04
CA SER A 32 -32.94 19.19 41.82
C SER A 32 -31.91 20.25 41.44
N ARG A 33 -31.36 20.98 42.44
CA ARG A 33 -30.33 22.01 42.19
C ARG A 33 -29.05 21.41 41.64
N ILE A 34 -28.58 20.26 42.16
CA ILE A 34 -27.36 19.59 41.71
C ILE A 34 -27.58 19.03 40.31
N VAL A 35 -28.74 18.38 40.08
CA VAL A 35 -29.10 17.83 38.75
C VAL A 35 -29.19 18.94 37.70
N THR A 36 -29.81 20.08 38.06
CA THR A 36 -29.90 21.23 37.14
C THR A 36 -28.49 21.77 36.78
N ILE A 37 -27.60 21.89 37.77
CA ILE A 37 -26.22 22.34 37.53
C ILE A 37 -25.47 21.34 36.65
N LEU A 38 -25.60 20.03 36.90
CA LEU A 38 -24.99 19.00 36.06
C LEU A 38 -25.49 19.04 34.61
N ILE A 39 -26.79 19.16 34.39
CA ILE A 39 -27.37 19.30 33.05
C ILE A 39 -26.82 20.56 32.38
N PHE A 40 -26.77 21.68 33.08
CA PHE A 40 -26.24 22.93 32.55
C PHE A 40 -24.76 22.79 32.18
N CYS A 41 -23.94 22.13 33.04
CA CYS A 41 -22.53 21.85 32.74
C CYS A 41 -22.37 20.95 31.49
N VAL A 42 -23.21 19.92 31.33
CA VAL A 42 -23.18 19.04 30.16
C VAL A 42 -23.56 19.80 28.88
N VAL A 43 -24.63 20.60 28.94
CA VAL A 43 -25.09 21.41 27.79
C VAL A 43 -24.05 22.47 27.43
N ALA A 44 -23.51 23.19 28.42
CA ALA A 44 -22.48 24.19 28.19
C ALA A 44 -21.18 23.54 27.65
N GLY A 45 -20.76 22.41 28.23
CA GLY A 45 -19.58 21.63 27.77
C GLY A 45 -19.75 21.12 26.35
N SER A 46 -20.93 20.59 26.03
CA SER A 46 -21.21 20.12 24.66
C SER A 46 -21.23 21.28 23.63
N ALA A 47 -21.81 22.43 24.01
CA ALA A 47 -21.80 23.61 23.13
C ALA A 47 -20.39 24.15 22.89
N LEU A 48 -19.55 24.21 23.94
CA LEU A 48 -18.12 24.57 23.78
C LEU A 48 -17.35 23.57 22.94
N PHE A 49 -17.60 22.28 23.13
CA PHE A 49 -16.97 21.23 22.34
C PHE A 49 -17.34 21.30 20.83
N VAL A 50 -18.64 21.52 20.55
CA VAL A 50 -19.12 21.68 19.16
C VAL A 50 -18.50 22.92 18.53
N GLY A 51 -18.48 24.04 19.23
CA GLY A 51 -17.87 25.28 18.75
C GLY A 51 -16.36 25.14 18.50
N TRP A 52 -15.65 24.48 19.42
CA TRP A 52 -14.24 24.17 19.25
C TRP A 52 -13.99 23.25 18.04
N LYS A 53 -14.76 22.15 17.90
CA LYS A 53 -14.67 21.22 16.79
C LYS A 53 -14.94 21.93 15.44
N GLN A 54 -15.99 22.74 15.36
CA GLN A 54 -16.32 23.48 14.15
C GLN A 54 -15.19 24.46 13.75
N ASN A 55 -14.55 25.11 14.72
CA ASN A 55 -13.40 25.97 14.45
C ASN A 55 -12.19 25.17 13.93
N GLN A 56 -11.95 23.97 14.48
CA GLN A 56 -10.88 23.08 13.97
C GLN A 56 -11.18 22.59 12.54
N ASP A 57 -12.42 22.18 12.28
CA ASP A 57 -12.83 21.73 10.94
C ASP A 57 -12.70 22.86 9.89
N GLN A 58 -13.03 24.09 10.28
CA GLN A 58 -12.83 25.26 9.41
C GLN A 58 -11.36 25.55 9.13
N LYS A 59 -10.49 25.46 10.16
CA LYS A 59 -9.04 25.64 9.97
C LYS A 59 -8.48 24.56 9.05
N TYR A 60 -8.87 23.29 9.28
CA TYR A 60 -8.48 22.16 8.45
C TYR A 60 -8.90 22.36 6.99
N SER A 61 -10.16 22.73 6.76
CA SER A 61 -10.70 22.97 5.41
C SER A 61 -9.98 24.09 4.68
N LYS A 62 -9.71 25.23 5.37
CA LYS A 62 -8.94 26.35 4.81
C LYS A 62 -7.50 25.96 4.49
N ALA A 63 -6.85 25.22 5.40
CA ALA A 63 -5.50 24.71 5.17
C ALA A 63 -5.45 23.74 3.98
N ALA A 64 -6.41 22.82 3.88
CA ALA A 64 -6.52 21.87 2.78
C ALA A 64 -6.70 22.57 1.42
N ALA A 65 -7.59 23.58 1.35
CA ALA A 65 -7.82 24.33 0.13
C ALA A 65 -6.58 25.10 -0.31
N ARG A 66 -5.93 25.82 0.62
CA ARG A 66 -4.71 26.58 0.30
C ARG A 66 -3.55 25.66 -0.06
N TYR A 67 -3.39 24.53 0.65
CA TYR A 67 -2.34 23.56 0.33
C TYR A 67 -2.53 22.93 -1.06
N ARG A 68 -3.75 22.64 -1.47
CA ARG A 68 -4.04 22.13 -2.82
C ARG A 68 -3.59 23.12 -3.90
N GLU A 69 -3.91 24.39 -3.74
CA GLU A 69 -3.45 25.44 -4.65
C GLU A 69 -1.93 25.51 -4.73
N LEU A 70 -1.25 25.43 -3.58
CA LEU A 70 0.22 25.42 -3.51
C LEU A 70 0.84 24.18 -4.18
N VAL A 71 0.19 23.02 -4.07
CA VAL A 71 0.66 21.80 -4.75
C VAL A 71 0.53 21.93 -6.27
N GLU A 72 -0.56 22.52 -6.76
CA GLU A 72 -0.72 22.79 -8.20
C GLU A 72 0.38 23.73 -8.71
N GLN A 73 0.63 24.86 -8.02
CA GLN A 73 1.71 25.78 -8.35
C GLN A 73 3.09 25.09 -8.30
N TYR A 74 3.32 24.24 -7.28
CA TYR A 74 4.54 23.48 -7.15
C TYR A 74 4.74 22.52 -8.32
N ASN A 75 3.70 21.78 -8.71
CA ASN A 75 3.79 20.81 -9.82
C ASN A 75 4.08 21.50 -11.16
N VAL A 76 3.50 22.67 -11.39
CA VAL A 76 3.81 23.49 -12.57
C VAL A 76 5.28 23.92 -12.55
N ALA A 77 5.72 24.52 -11.45
CA ALA A 77 7.11 24.96 -11.30
C ALA A 77 8.13 23.80 -11.41
N GLU A 78 7.81 22.62 -10.87
CA GLU A 78 8.65 21.43 -10.99
C GLU A 78 8.74 20.94 -12.44
N THR A 79 7.62 20.97 -13.16
CA THR A 79 7.58 20.57 -14.58
C THR A 79 8.39 21.52 -15.45
N GLU A 80 8.27 22.82 -15.21
CA GLU A 80 9.06 23.86 -15.90
C GLU A 80 10.56 23.70 -15.61
N TRP A 81 10.92 23.49 -14.34
CA TRP A 81 12.31 23.26 -13.94
C TRP A 81 12.92 22.01 -14.61
N LEU A 82 12.18 20.88 -14.58
CA LEU A 82 12.62 19.63 -15.24
C LEU A 82 12.75 19.77 -16.76
N SER A 83 11.95 20.63 -17.37
CA SER A 83 12.00 20.90 -18.80
C SER A 83 13.20 21.76 -19.15
N ALA A 84 13.51 22.78 -18.33
CA ALA A 84 14.67 23.65 -18.50
C ALA A 84 15.99 22.90 -18.29
N GLU A 85 16.06 21.97 -17.31
CA GLU A 85 17.24 21.14 -17.07
C GLU A 85 17.63 20.29 -18.28
N LYS A 86 16.64 19.82 -19.05
CA LYS A 86 16.87 19.05 -20.28
C LYS A 86 17.39 19.88 -21.45
N SER A 87 17.20 21.20 -21.43
CA SER A 87 17.57 22.11 -22.52
C SER A 87 18.96 22.76 -22.38
N GLU A 88 19.77 22.38 -21.40
CA GLU A 88 21.10 22.97 -21.07
C GLU A 88 21.08 24.47 -20.73
N ASP A 89 19.92 25.12 -20.65
CA ASP A 89 19.77 26.53 -20.25
C ASP A 89 19.72 26.68 -18.71
N THR A 90 20.86 26.39 -18.09
CA THR A 90 20.96 26.27 -16.62
C THR A 90 20.89 27.58 -15.84
N LYS A 91 20.86 28.75 -16.48
CA LYS A 91 20.90 30.06 -15.77
C LYS A 91 19.53 30.62 -15.36
N GLU A 92 18.43 30.18 -15.97
CA GLU A 92 17.06 30.63 -15.63
C GLU A 92 16.27 29.61 -14.78
N SER A 93 16.85 28.49 -14.45
CA SER A 93 16.12 27.35 -13.86
C SER A 93 15.63 27.52 -12.41
N SER A 94 16.07 28.56 -11.68
CA SER A 94 15.60 28.81 -10.30
C SER A 94 14.30 29.63 -10.23
N GLN A 95 14.00 30.42 -11.28
CA GLN A 95 12.85 31.34 -11.30
C GLN A 95 11.47 30.68 -11.09
N PRO A 96 11.20 29.47 -11.63
CA PRO A 96 9.89 28.83 -11.44
C PRO A 96 9.54 28.59 -9.98
N PHE A 97 10.54 28.39 -9.12
CA PHE A 97 10.33 28.08 -7.71
C PHE A 97 10.23 29.29 -6.77
N ASP A 98 10.61 30.50 -7.21
CA ASP A 98 10.76 31.63 -6.29
C ASP A 98 9.46 32.02 -5.61
N GLN A 99 8.37 32.13 -6.38
CA GLN A 99 7.06 32.48 -5.84
C GLN A 99 6.50 31.36 -4.96
N VAL A 100 6.45 30.13 -5.45
CA VAL A 100 5.86 28.99 -4.71
C VAL A 100 6.67 28.67 -3.45
N SER A 101 7.98 28.90 -3.45
CA SER A 101 8.85 28.76 -2.27
C SER A 101 8.43 29.74 -1.17
N GLY A 102 8.21 31.01 -1.53
CA GLY A 102 7.72 32.01 -0.60
C GLY A 102 6.33 31.69 -0.03
N ASP A 103 5.45 31.28 -0.88
CA ASP A 103 4.05 30.90 -0.52
C ASP A 103 3.99 29.65 0.37
N LEU A 104 4.79 28.62 0.09
CA LEU A 104 4.94 27.43 0.95
C LEU A 104 5.47 27.81 2.32
N LYS A 105 6.49 28.69 2.37
CA LYS A 105 7.04 29.20 3.62
C LYS A 105 5.99 29.94 4.44
N ALA A 106 5.27 30.88 3.84
CA ALA A 106 4.19 31.60 4.49
C ALA A 106 3.07 30.66 5.00
N PHE A 107 2.79 29.57 4.26
CA PHE A 107 1.80 28.59 4.66
C PHE A 107 2.21 27.84 5.94
N PHE A 108 3.41 27.25 6.00
CA PHE A 108 3.81 26.46 7.16
C PHE A 108 4.20 27.28 8.38
N GLU A 109 4.50 28.57 8.20
CA GLU A 109 4.71 29.52 9.30
C GLU A 109 3.39 30.09 9.87
N ASN A 110 2.25 29.84 9.21
CA ASN A 110 0.95 30.33 9.65
C ASN A 110 0.45 29.54 10.88
N ALA A 111 0.37 30.22 12.03
CA ALA A 111 -0.07 29.63 13.28
C ALA A 111 -1.48 29.00 13.23
N ASN A 112 -2.37 29.46 12.34
CA ASN A 112 -3.70 28.89 12.17
C ASN A 112 -3.66 27.48 11.55
N PHE A 113 -2.59 27.13 10.84
CA PHE A 113 -2.43 25.83 10.16
C PHE A 113 -1.48 24.89 10.89
N ALA A 114 -0.80 25.35 11.94
CA ALA A 114 0.30 24.65 12.62
C ALA A 114 -0.01 23.21 13.05
N GLN A 115 -1.28 22.90 13.37
CA GLN A 115 -1.72 21.57 13.80
C GLN A 115 -2.31 20.72 12.66
N THR A 116 -2.23 21.17 11.41
CA THR A 116 -2.75 20.42 10.27
C THR A 116 -1.65 19.56 9.65
N PRO A 117 -1.99 18.38 9.09
CA PRO A 117 -0.99 17.50 8.44
C PRO A 117 -0.40 18.11 7.16
N PHE A 118 -0.94 19.22 6.69
CA PHE A 118 -0.46 19.89 5.48
C PHE A 118 0.81 20.71 5.73
N VAL A 119 1.07 21.10 6.97
CA VAL A 119 2.30 21.85 7.35
C VAL A 119 3.56 21.04 7.06
N ASP A 120 3.60 19.79 7.49
CA ASP A 120 4.76 18.92 7.25
C ASP A 120 4.94 18.61 5.77
N ARG A 121 3.85 18.45 5.01
CA ARG A 121 3.89 18.28 3.55
C ARG A 121 4.39 19.54 2.85
N ALA A 122 3.98 20.73 3.30
CA ALA A 122 4.46 22.00 2.76
C ALA A 122 5.95 22.20 3.06
N ARG A 123 6.41 21.88 4.27
CA ARG A 123 7.84 21.88 4.64
C ARG A 123 8.64 20.91 3.78
N TYR A 124 8.10 19.71 3.51
CA TYR A 124 8.74 18.74 2.63
C TYR A 124 8.92 19.29 1.21
N ASN A 125 7.85 19.85 0.62
CA ASN A 125 7.92 20.45 -0.71
C ASN A 125 8.88 21.64 -0.75
N PHE A 126 8.89 22.48 0.28
CA PHE A 126 9.83 23.58 0.39
C PHE A 126 11.29 23.07 0.45
N ALA A 127 11.55 22.03 1.25
CA ALA A 127 12.87 21.40 1.30
C ALA A 127 13.29 20.81 -0.05
N LYS A 128 12.34 20.24 -0.82
CA LYS A 128 12.58 19.73 -2.17
C LYS A 128 12.95 20.84 -3.15
N ILE A 129 12.34 22.02 -3.04
CA ILE A 129 12.76 23.21 -3.79
C ILE A 129 14.20 23.62 -3.42
N GLN A 130 14.53 23.65 -2.12
CA GLN A 130 15.90 23.96 -1.70
C GLN A 130 16.92 22.97 -2.27
N PHE A 131 16.54 21.68 -2.36
CA PHE A 131 17.34 20.64 -3.00
C PHE A 131 17.58 20.94 -4.49
N TYR A 132 16.54 21.25 -5.26
CA TYR A 132 16.64 21.59 -6.68
C TYR A 132 17.45 22.85 -6.93
N GLN A 133 17.42 23.81 -6.00
CA GLN A 133 18.25 25.01 -6.04
C GLN A 133 19.71 24.78 -5.58
N GLY A 134 20.12 23.54 -5.30
CA GLY A 134 21.46 23.20 -4.82
C GLY A 134 21.74 23.60 -3.36
N LYS A 135 20.75 24.11 -2.63
CA LYS A 135 20.86 24.51 -1.21
C LYS A 135 20.78 23.30 -0.29
N LEU A 136 21.72 22.35 -0.45
CA LEU A 136 21.65 21.01 0.15
C LEU A 136 21.62 21.03 1.68
N ASP A 137 22.37 21.93 2.34
CA ASP A 137 22.40 21.99 3.80
C ASP A 137 21.09 22.52 4.39
N ALA A 138 20.44 23.49 3.73
CA ALA A 138 19.12 23.98 4.12
C ALA A 138 18.06 22.86 3.97
N SER A 139 18.09 22.16 2.84
CA SER A 139 17.23 21.01 2.56
C SER A 139 17.41 19.89 3.61
N LEU A 140 18.66 19.50 3.89
CA LEU A 140 19.02 18.51 4.91
C LEU A 140 18.49 18.87 6.30
N SER A 141 18.60 20.16 6.69
CA SER A 141 18.12 20.62 7.99
C SER A 141 16.62 20.35 8.15
N ILE A 142 15.83 20.71 7.13
CA ILE A 142 14.37 20.54 7.15
C ILE A 142 14.00 19.06 7.12
N TYR A 143 14.60 18.26 6.23
CA TYR A 143 14.31 16.83 6.15
C TYR A 143 14.67 16.08 7.43
N ARG A 144 15.77 16.46 8.12
CA ARG A 144 16.12 15.87 9.42
C ARG A 144 15.10 16.22 10.51
N GLU A 145 14.57 17.43 10.50
CA GLU A 145 13.48 17.83 11.41
C GLU A 145 12.23 17.00 11.14
N LEU A 146 11.80 16.89 9.87
CA LEU A 146 10.66 16.09 9.47
C LEU A 146 10.84 14.59 9.78
N ALA A 147 12.04 14.03 9.60
CA ALA A 147 12.33 12.65 9.91
C ALA A 147 12.32 12.33 11.42
N ARG A 148 12.60 13.33 12.30
CA ARG A 148 12.60 13.16 13.77
C ARG A 148 11.21 13.33 14.36
N ASN A 149 10.44 14.29 13.86
CA ASN A 149 9.17 14.71 14.42
C ASN A 149 8.01 14.00 13.70
N VAL A 150 8.08 12.66 13.59
CA VAL A 150 7.05 11.87 12.91
C VAL A 150 5.74 11.97 13.70
N PRO A 151 4.71 12.65 13.17
CA PRO A 151 3.39 12.53 13.77
C PRO A 151 2.92 11.06 13.62
N PRO A 152 2.30 10.46 14.64
CA PRO A 152 1.76 9.11 14.54
C PRO A 152 0.84 8.90 13.33
N ASN A 153 0.28 10.01 12.82
CA ASN A 153 -0.70 10.01 11.73
C ASN A 153 -0.08 10.18 10.34
N ASN A 154 1.23 10.34 10.20
CA ASN A 154 1.86 10.53 8.90
C ASN A 154 3.27 9.90 8.79
N PRO A 155 3.40 8.58 8.95
CA PRO A 155 4.70 7.89 8.91
C PRO A 155 5.38 7.99 7.54
N LEU A 156 4.61 8.23 6.46
CA LEU A 156 5.16 8.41 5.11
C LEU A 156 6.05 9.65 4.98
N ILE A 157 5.77 10.74 5.69
CA ILE A 157 6.63 11.94 5.66
C ILE A 157 8.03 11.63 6.18
N ALA A 158 8.16 10.81 7.24
CA ALA A 158 9.46 10.38 7.72
C ALA A 158 10.19 9.51 6.69
N ALA A 159 9.47 8.58 6.09
CA ALA A 159 10.03 7.71 5.06
C ALA A 159 10.57 8.51 3.87
N TYR A 160 9.76 9.40 3.31
CA TYR A 160 10.21 10.30 2.23
C TYR A 160 11.32 11.24 2.66
N SER A 161 11.32 11.72 3.92
CA SER A 161 12.39 12.56 4.44
C SER A 161 13.71 11.82 4.55
N HIS A 162 13.71 10.55 5.01
CA HIS A 162 14.93 9.73 4.99
C HIS A 162 15.44 9.47 3.58
N GLN A 163 14.54 9.20 2.63
CA GLN A 163 14.90 9.07 1.22
C GLN A 163 15.56 10.38 0.70
N ALA A 164 14.94 11.51 0.97
CA ALA A 164 15.45 12.82 0.55
C ALA A 164 16.79 13.19 1.21
N ILE A 165 16.99 12.81 2.49
CA ILE A 165 18.30 12.93 3.17
C ILE A 165 19.36 12.12 2.42
N GLY A 166 19.05 10.87 2.02
CA GLY A 166 19.92 10.05 1.21
C GLY A 166 20.29 10.75 -0.10
N ASN A 167 19.31 11.26 -0.83
CA ASN A 167 19.53 11.99 -2.10
C ASN A 167 20.41 13.23 -1.91
N CYS A 168 20.23 13.98 -0.81
CA CYS A 168 21.09 15.14 -0.51
C CYS A 168 22.55 14.74 -0.29
N TYR A 169 22.79 13.65 0.44
CA TYR A 169 24.14 13.15 0.64
C TYR A 169 24.76 12.58 -0.63
N GLU A 170 24.00 11.95 -1.50
CA GLU A 170 24.48 11.54 -2.81
C GLU A 170 24.94 12.73 -3.66
N GLN A 171 24.17 13.81 -3.71
CA GLN A 171 24.60 15.03 -4.41
C GLN A 171 25.85 15.66 -3.79
N LYS A 172 26.07 15.46 -2.48
CA LYS A 172 27.31 15.91 -1.80
C LYS A 172 28.49 14.94 -2.02
N GLY A 173 28.27 13.77 -2.65
CA GLY A 173 29.28 12.72 -2.78
C GLY A 173 29.55 11.96 -1.47
N ASP A 174 28.76 12.19 -0.42
CA ASP A 174 28.89 11.47 0.86
C ASP A 174 28.04 10.19 0.85
N TYR A 175 28.46 9.24 0.04
CA TYR A 175 27.73 7.99 -0.15
C TYR A 175 27.61 7.15 1.13
N ALA A 176 28.51 7.32 2.10
CA ALA A 176 28.43 6.61 3.38
C ALA A 176 27.25 7.10 4.23
N GLU A 177 27.02 8.40 4.30
CA GLU A 177 25.87 8.97 5.00
C GLU A 177 24.57 8.76 4.20
N ALA A 178 24.62 8.73 2.87
CA ALA A 178 23.48 8.38 2.04
C ALA A 178 22.97 6.97 2.36
N ILE A 179 23.86 5.97 2.41
CA ILE A 179 23.52 4.58 2.79
C ILE A 179 22.85 4.56 4.16
N LYS A 180 23.41 5.23 5.17
CA LYS A 180 22.81 5.30 6.51
C LYS A 180 21.39 5.89 6.50
N ALA A 181 21.13 6.87 5.66
CA ALA A 181 19.81 7.48 5.54
C ALA A 181 18.79 6.49 4.91
N TYR A 182 19.20 5.77 3.87
CA TYR A 182 18.35 4.74 3.25
C TYR A 182 18.12 3.53 4.16
N GLU A 183 19.12 3.13 4.95
CA GLU A 183 18.93 2.06 5.96
C GLU A 183 17.95 2.50 7.06
N LYS A 184 17.96 3.77 7.46
CA LYS A 184 16.96 4.31 8.40
C LYS A 184 15.56 4.28 7.80
N LEU A 185 15.39 4.59 6.50
CA LEU A 185 14.12 4.44 5.81
C LEU A 185 13.61 2.99 5.90
N ARG A 186 14.48 2.01 5.62
CA ARG A 186 14.14 0.58 5.66
C ARG A 186 13.77 0.07 7.06
N ALA A 187 14.33 0.70 8.09
CA ALA A 187 14.09 0.35 9.49
C ALA A 187 12.83 1.02 10.10
N LEU A 188 12.17 1.91 9.36
CA LEU A 188 10.97 2.56 9.87
C LEU A 188 9.82 1.57 10.05
N ASN A 189 9.12 1.69 11.18
CA ASN A 189 7.82 1.07 11.32
C ASN A 189 6.79 1.89 10.53
N LEU A 190 6.22 1.29 9.49
CA LEU A 190 5.22 1.87 8.61
C LEU A 190 3.86 1.16 8.77
N ASP A 191 3.53 0.72 9.99
CA ASP A 191 2.23 0.12 10.30
C ASP A 191 1.08 1.06 9.89
N GLY A 192 0.05 0.50 9.27
CA GLY A 192 -1.08 1.26 8.72
C GLY A 192 -0.85 1.92 7.37
N VAL A 193 0.35 1.82 6.80
CA VAL A 193 0.63 2.18 5.41
C VAL A 193 0.37 0.96 4.52
N ASP A 194 -0.18 1.18 3.34
CA ASP A 194 -0.35 0.12 2.35
C ASP A 194 0.95 -0.64 2.10
N SER A 195 0.88 -1.97 2.17
CA SER A 195 2.04 -2.86 2.08
C SER A 195 2.80 -2.70 0.76
N LEU A 196 2.12 -2.38 -0.34
CA LEU A 196 2.74 -2.14 -1.65
C LEU A 196 3.60 -0.87 -1.64
N TRP A 197 3.13 0.21 -0.98
CA TRP A 197 3.93 1.42 -0.81
C TRP A 197 5.18 1.17 0.02
N VAL A 198 5.05 0.43 1.13
CA VAL A 198 6.18 0.04 1.98
C VAL A 198 7.19 -0.77 1.18
N GLN A 199 6.72 -1.74 0.41
CA GLN A 199 7.57 -2.57 -0.44
C GLN A 199 8.29 -1.74 -1.51
N HIS A 200 7.58 -0.82 -2.17
CA HIS A 200 8.16 0.06 -3.18
C HIS A 200 9.26 0.97 -2.59
N LEU A 201 9.00 1.59 -1.44
CA LEU A 201 9.99 2.42 -0.74
C LEU A 201 11.24 1.62 -0.36
N ASN A 202 11.06 0.41 0.16
CA ASN A 202 12.17 -0.47 0.52
C ASN A 202 13.01 -0.89 -0.69
N GLN A 203 12.37 -1.23 -1.81
CA GLN A 203 13.06 -1.59 -3.05
C GLN A 203 13.83 -0.40 -3.64
N ALA A 204 13.21 0.79 -3.65
CA ALA A 204 13.88 2.02 -4.09
C ALA A 204 15.10 2.32 -3.22
N ALA A 205 14.99 2.19 -1.90
CA ALA A 205 16.11 2.38 -0.98
C ALA A 205 17.25 1.40 -1.24
N LEU A 206 16.94 0.10 -1.44
CA LEU A 206 17.96 -0.92 -1.76
C LEU A 206 18.72 -0.59 -3.06
N LEU A 207 18.02 -0.17 -4.12
CA LEU A 207 18.68 0.23 -5.36
C LEU A 207 19.64 1.41 -5.14
N ARG A 208 19.24 2.40 -4.33
CA ARG A 208 20.10 3.55 -4.01
C ARG A 208 21.29 3.14 -3.16
N ILE A 209 21.11 2.23 -2.20
CA ILE A 209 22.21 1.67 -1.38
C ILE A 209 23.23 0.95 -2.26
N ALA A 210 22.76 0.08 -3.17
CA ALA A 210 23.63 -0.64 -4.10
C ALA A 210 24.42 0.33 -4.98
N TRP A 211 23.75 1.33 -5.54
CA TRP A 211 24.41 2.38 -6.33
C TRP A 211 25.44 3.16 -5.52
N CYS A 212 25.12 3.53 -4.25
CA CYS A 212 26.09 4.20 -3.39
C CYS A 212 27.33 3.34 -3.09
N TYR A 213 27.19 2.01 -3.00
CA TYR A 213 28.32 1.10 -2.88
C TYR A 213 29.18 1.06 -4.15
N GLU A 214 28.55 1.08 -5.36
CA GLU A 214 29.29 1.20 -6.61
C GLU A 214 30.11 2.50 -6.67
N GLN A 215 29.52 3.63 -6.27
CA GLN A 215 30.24 4.91 -6.22
C GLN A 215 31.42 4.92 -5.24
N GLN A 216 31.43 4.03 -4.25
CA GLN A 216 32.53 3.81 -3.32
C GLN A 216 33.51 2.72 -3.81
N GLU A 217 33.34 2.16 -5.01
CA GLU A 217 34.10 1.03 -5.55
C GLU A 217 34.00 -0.24 -4.69
N LYS A 218 32.95 -0.36 -3.86
CA LYS A 218 32.68 -1.51 -3.01
C LYS A 218 31.77 -2.53 -3.76
N LEU A 219 32.28 -3.05 -4.87
CA LEU A 219 31.49 -3.87 -5.80
C LEU A 219 30.86 -5.11 -5.16
N GLN A 220 31.59 -5.78 -4.22
CA GLN A 220 31.04 -6.92 -3.51
C GLN A 220 29.82 -6.57 -2.67
N ASN A 221 29.83 -5.39 -2.00
CA ASN A 221 28.70 -4.92 -1.21
C ASN A 221 27.51 -4.57 -2.13
N ALA A 222 27.77 -3.90 -3.26
CA ALA A 222 26.75 -3.61 -4.25
C ALA A 222 26.10 -4.90 -4.78
N ASN A 223 26.91 -5.90 -5.15
CA ASN A 223 26.45 -7.20 -5.64
C ASN A 223 25.55 -7.93 -4.61
N ASN A 224 25.94 -7.91 -3.32
CA ASN A 224 25.12 -8.51 -2.27
C ASN A 224 23.73 -7.85 -2.17
N VAL A 225 23.65 -6.52 -2.30
CA VAL A 225 22.37 -5.79 -2.27
C VAL A 225 21.54 -6.08 -3.53
N TYR A 226 22.16 -6.16 -4.71
CA TYR A 226 21.45 -6.55 -5.92
C TYR A 226 20.89 -7.97 -5.82
N THR A 227 21.65 -8.90 -5.25
CA THR A 227 21.18 -10.27 -4.98
C THR A 227 19.95 -10.25 -4.05
N GLU A 228 19.99 -9.46 -2.97
CA GLU A 228 18.85 -9.30 -2.06
C GLU A 228 17.59 -8.81 -2.80
N ILE A 229 17.74 -7.84 -3.71
CA ILE A 229 16.63 -7.31 -4.53
C ILE A 229 16.04 -8.42 -5.41
N LEU A 230 16.89 -9.15 -6.14
CA LEU A 230 16.45 -10.22 -7.05
C LEU A 230 15.69 -11.32 -6.30
N GLU A 231 16.25 -11.80 -5.18
CA GLU A 231 15.62 -12.82 -4.35
C GLU A 231 14.27 -12.37 -3.78
N ARG A 232 14.13 -11.09 -3.43
CA ARG A 232 12.83 -10.55 -2.95
C ARG A 232 11.78 -10.54 -4.05
N VAL A 233 12.16 -10.10 -5.26
CA VAL A 233 11.23 -10.06 -6.39
C VAL A 233 10.81 -11.47 -6.78
N ASP A 234 11.74 -12.42 -6.83
CA ASP A 234 11.44 -13.82 -7.14
C ASP A 234 10.50 -14.43 -6.10
N ARG A 235 10.71 -14.17 -4.79
CA ARG A 235 9.78 -14.61 -3.73
C ARG A 235 8.37 -14.02 -3.90
N ASN A 236 8.25 -12.75 -4.27
CA ASN A 236 6.94 -12.12 -4.48
C ASN A 236 6.19 -12.76 -5.65
N ILE A 237 6.91 -13.10 -6.73
CA ILE A 237 6.32 -13.83 -7.86
C ILE A 237 5.85 -15.21 -7.42
N LEU A 238 6.67 -15.95 -6.68
CA LEU A 238 6.32 -17.29 -6.17
C LEU A 238 5.11 -17.22 -5.24
N GLN A 239 5.04 -16.22 -4.36
CA GLN A 239 3.89 -16.02 -3.49
C GLN A 239 2.61 -15.75 -4.30
N ALA A 240 2.67 -14.87 -5.31
CA ALA A 240 1.51 -14.58 -6.15
C ALA A 240 1.03 -15.82 -6.94
N ILE A 241 1.97 -16.65 -7.41
CA ILE A 241 1.67 -17.93 -8.06
C ILE A 241 0.98 -18.88 -7.06
N ASP A 242 1.49 -18.98 -5.83
CA ASP A 242 0.92 -19.81 -4.77
C ASP A 242 -0.52 -19.36 -4.41
N GLU A 243 -0.74 -18.06 -4.24
CA GLU A 243 -2.07 -17.49 -3.97
C GLU A 243 -3.06 -17.80 -5.10
N LYS A 244 -2.65 -17.64 -6.37
CA LYS A 244 -3.51 -17.96 -7.52
C LYS A 244 -3.78 -19.46 -7.62
N SER A 245 -2.78 -20.28 -7.35
CA SER A 245 -2.93 -21.73 -7.32
C SER A 245 -3.96 -22.16 -6.26
N ARG A 246 -3.90 -21.56 -5.06
CA ARG A 246 -4.90 -21.83 -3.98
C ARG A 246 -6.31 -21.41 -4.37
N GLU A 247 -6.47 -20.28 -5.07
CA GLU A 247 -7.77 -19.86 -5.62
C GLU A 247 -8.34 -20.94 -6.56
N LEU A 248 -7.50 -21.42 -7.49
CA LEU A 248 -7.89 -22.45 -8.44
C LEU A 248 -8.14 -23.82 -7.79
N ILE A 249 -7.37 -24.19 -6.75
CA ILE A 249 -7.64 -25.38 -5.91
C ILE A 249 -9.02 -25.27 -5.27
N LYS A 250 -9.38 -24.13 -4.71
CA LYS A 250 -10.70 -23.93 -4.11
C LYS A 250 -11.82 -24.10 -5.15
N LYS A 251 -11.66 -23.53 -6.34
CA LYS A 251 -12.63 -23.70 -7.45
C LYS A 251 -12.74 -25.18 -7.85
N SER A 252 -11.61 -25.86 -8.05
CA SER A 252 -11.57 -27.27 -8.44
C SER A 252 -12.16 -28.20 -7.37
N ASN A 253 -11.89 -27.98 -6.09
CA ASN A 253 -12.46 -28.75 -5.00
C ASN A 253 -13.99 -28.65 -4.96
N ASN A 254 -14.56 -27.48 -5.24
CA ASN A 254 -16.02 -27.35 -5.34
C ASN A 254 -16.59 -28.18 -6.49
N ILE A 255 -15.91 -28.19 -7.64
CA ILE A 255 -16.31 -29.02 -8.79
C ILE A 255 -16.17 -30.51 -8.45
N LEU A 256 -15.05 -30.94 -7.86
CA LEU A 256 -14.83 -32.32 -7.45
C LEU A 256 -15.87 -32.80 -6.44
N ALA A 257 -16.33 -31.96 -5.54
CA ALA A 257 -17.40 -32.24 -4.60
C ALA A 257 -18.76 -32.45 -5.33
N GLU A 258 -19.08 -31.59 -6.30
CA GLU A 258 -20.30 -31.74 -7.13
C GLU A 258 -20.24 -32.99 -8.04
N LEU A 259 -19.04 -33.44 -8.41
CA LEU A 259 -18.80 -34.67 -9.18
C LEU A 259 -18.75 -35.91 -8.31
N GLU A 260 -18.98 -35.78 -7.01
CA GLU A 260 -18.91 -36.89 -6.04
C GLU A 260 -17.53 -37.59 -6.01
N LEU A 261 -16.45 -36.80 -6.21
CA LEU A 261 -15.04 -37.22 -6.19
C LEU A 261 -14.25 -36.66 -5.00
N PRO A 262 -14.69 -36.83 -3.75
CA PRO A 262 -14.00 -36.22 -2.59
C PRO A 262 -12.59 -36.77 -2.37
N GLU A 263 -12.33 -38.02 -2.79
CA GLU A 263 -11.02 -38.68 -2.68
C GLU A 263 -9.95 -37.95 -3.49
N ALA A 264 -10.32 -37.38 -4.66
CA ALA A 264 -9.38 -36.57 -5.47
C ALA A 264 -8.98 -35.28 -4.77
N SER A 265 -9.96 -34.60 -4.15
CA SER A 265 -9.68 -33.38 -3.35
C SER A 265 -8.81 -33.69 -2.12
N GLN A 266 -9.04 -34.83 -1.46
CA GLN A 266 -8.20 -35.25 -0.33
C GLN A 266 -6.79 -35.63 -0.78
N ALA A 267 -6.61 -36.29 -1.91
CA ALA A 267 -5.31 -36.63 -2.48
C ALA A 267 -4.53 -35.34 -2.85
N ALA A 268 -5.19 -34.36 -3.47
CA ALA A 268 -4.60 -33.07 -3.77
C ALA A 268 -4.12 -32.33 -2.51
N SER A 269 -4.86 -32.41 -1.41
CA SER A 269 -4.50 -31.75 -0.15
C SER A 269 -3.23 -32.33 0.52
N SER A 270 -2.79 -33.53 0.12
CA SER A 270 -1.55 -34.15 0.56
C SER A 270 -0.30 -33.66 -0.20
N ILE A 271 -0.50 -32.94 -1.31
CA ILE A 271 0.59 -32.37 -2.12
C ILE A 271 1.02 -31.04 -1.49
N SER A 272 2.30 -30.92 -1.16
CA SER A 272 2.84 -29.73 -0.47
C SER A 272 2.92 -28.48 -1.36
N ASP A 273 3.13 -28.67 -2.66
CA ASP A 273 3.17 -27.56 -3.64
C ASP A 273 1.76 -27.26 -4.14
N SER A 274 1.34 -26.00 -4.00
CA SER A 274 -0.01 -25.58 -4.37
C SER A 274 -0.25 -25.61 -5.89
N TYR A 275 0.78 -25.35 -6.70
CA TYR A 275 0.65 -25.43 -8.15
C TYR A 275 0.49 -26.90 -8.61
N GLU A 276 1.28 -27.81 -8.06
CA GLU A 276 1.16 -29.24 -8.34
C GLU A 276 -0.19 -29.80 -7.87
N SER A 277 -0.66 -29.39 -6.69
CA SER A 277 -1.99 -29.75 -6.17
C SER A 277 -3.12 -29.26 -7.11
N PHE A 278 -3.01 -28.03 -7.61
CA PHE A 278 -3.94 -27.49 -8.59
C PHE A 278 -3.94 -28.30 -9.90
N GLU A 279 -2.76 -28.59 -10.48
CA GLU A 279 -2.65 -29.36 -11.72
C GLU A 279 -3.19 -30.80 -11.55
N PHE A 280 -2.98 -31.39 -10.36
CA PHE A 280 -3.57 -32.69 -10.04
C PHE A 280 -5.12 -32.65 -10.09
N ASN A 281 -5.74 -31.67 -9.42
CA ASN A 281 -7.19 -31.51 -9.47
C ASN A 281 -7.70 -31.26 -10.89
N ARG A 282 -7.01 -30.42 -11.65
CA ARG A 282 -7.32 -30.14 -13.05
C ARG A 282 -7.33 -31.41 -13.90
N SER A 283 -6.31 -32.25 -13.73
CA SER A 283 -6.21 -33.53 -14.42
C SER A 283 -7.41 -34.46 -14.10
N LYS A 284 -7.79 -34.55 -12.81
CA LYS A 284 -8.91 -35.39 -12.38
C LYS A 284 -10.25 -34.90 -12.91
N ILE A 285 -10.49 -33.60 -12.94
CA ILE A 285 -11.69 -33.02 -13.52
C ILE A 285 -11.75 -33.34 -15.03
N HIS A 286 -10.62 -33.18 -15.72
CA HIS A 286 -10.51 -33.44 -17.16
C HIS A 286 -10.76 -34.93 -17.49
N GLU A 287 -10.14 -35.86 -16.75
CA GLU A 287 -10.34 -37.29 -16.88
C GLU A 287 -11.84 -37.64 -16.71
N TYR A 288 -12.48 -37.15 -15.66
CA TYR A 288 -13.91 -37.41 -15.39
C TYR A 288 -14.81 -36.84 -16.49
N LYS A 289 -14.51 -35.62 -16.98
CA LYS A 289 -15.25 -34.98 -18.07
C LYS A 289 -15.23 -35.86 -19.34
N ILE A 290 -14.04 -36.34 -19.75
CA ILE A 290 -13.88 -37.19 -20.91
C ILE A 290 -14.69 -38.45 -20.75
N GLN A 291 -14.63 -39.14 -19.61
CA GLN A 291 -15.39 -40.34 -19.32
C GLN A 291 -16.89 -40.07 -19.43
N LYS A 292 -17.39 -39.01 -18.80
CA LYS A 292 -18.83 -38.68 -18.80
C LYS A 292 -19.35 -38.17 -20.14
N ASP A 293 -18.52 -37.48 -20.93
CA ASP A 293 -18.89 -37.09 -22.29
C ASP A 293 -19.09 -38.34 -23.21
N ILE A 294 -18.28 -39.39 -23.00
CA ILE A 294 -18.45 -40.69 -23.70
C ILE A 294 -19.74 -41.37 -23.26
N GLU A 295 -20.06 -41.32 -21.96
CA GLU A 295 -21.27 -41.94 -21.41
C GLU A 295 -22.55 -41.12 -21.68
N GLY A 296 -22.42 -39.87 -22.15
CA GLY A 296 -23.54 -38.96 -22.42
C GLY A 296 -24.25 -38.42 -21.18
N GLY A 297 -23.63 -38.55 -19.98
CA GLY A 297 -24.29 -38.37 -18.69
C GLY A 297 -23.89 -37.08 -17.93
N LEU A 298 -23.13 -36.16 -18.50
CA LEU A 298 -22.72 -34.95 -17.77
C LEU A 298 -23.81 -33.88 -17.76
N ASP A 299 -24.21 -33.45 -16.57
CA ASP A 299 -25.17 -32.36 -16.37
C ASP A 299 -24.73 -31.07 -17.02
N LYS A 300 -25.69 -30.29 -17.55
CA LYS A 300 -25.40 -29.06 -18.31
C LYS A 300 -24.76 -27.99 -17.45
N GLU A 301 -25.20 -27.83 -16.22
CA GLU A 301 -24.66 -26.80 -15.29
C GLU A 301 -23.23 -27.14 -14.86
N ILE A 302 -22.99 -28.40 -14.51
CA ILE A 302 -21.66 -28.90 -14.15
C ILE A 302 -20.71 -28.77 -15.36
N ARG A 303 -21.18 -29.09 -16.57
CA ARG A 303 -20.41 -28.92 -17.80
C ARG A 303 -19.96 -27.46 -18.01
N LEU A 304 -20.82 -26.50 -17.71
CA LEU A 304 -20.49 -25.07 -17.81
C LEU A 304 -19.43 -24.68 -16.78
N LYS A 305 -19.59 -25.10 -15.52
CA LYS A 305 -18.58 -24.83 -14.45
C LYS A 305 -17.21 -25.42 -14.78
N ILE A 306 -17.19 -26.66 -15.30
CA ILE A 306 -15.93 -27.28 -15.75
C ILE A 306 -15.31 -26.48 -16.89
N LYS A 307 -16.08 -26.05 -17.87
CA LYS A 307 -15.59 -25.27 -19.01
C LYS A 307 -14.99 -23.96 -18.56
N GLU A 308 -15.62 -23.24 -17.65
CA GLU A 308 -15.10 -21.98 -17.09
C GLU A 308 -13.81 -22.21 -16.31
N PHE A 309 -13.79 -23.22 -15.45
CA PHE A 309 -12.59 -23.60 -14.71
C PHE A 309 -11.44 -24.01 -15.65
N GLU A 310 -11.69 -24.84 -16.65
CA GLU A 310 -10.66 -25.26 -17.63
C GLU A 310 -10.09 -24.05 -18.39
N ALA A 311 -10.91 -23.05 -18.72
CA ALA A 311 -10.44 -21.83 -19.38
C ALA A 311 -9.51 -21.01 -18.46
N ASP A 312 -9.91 -20.79 -17.20
CA ASP A 312 -9.10 -20.12 -16.19
C ASP A 312 -7.77 -20.87 -15.95
N ALA A 313 -7.86 -22.18 -15.78
CA ALA A 313 -6.75 -23.08 -15.54
C ALA A 313 -5.75 -23.10 -16.71
N ALA A 314 -6.24 -23.21 -17.93
CA ALA A 314 -5.39 -23.16 -19.12
C ALA A 314 -4.70 -21.81 -19.27
N SER A 315 -5.45 -20.71 -19.07
CA SER A 315 -4.86 -19.36 -19.10
C SER A 315 -3.74 -19.19 -18.08
N PHE A 316 -3.94 -19.69 -16.87
CA PHE A 316 -2.92 -19.62 -15.81
C PHE A 316 -1.68 -20.44 -16.16
N SER A 317 -1.83 -21.75 -16.46
CA SER A 317 -0.71 -22.66 -16.71
C SER A 317 0.07 -22.29 -17.96
N ASP A 318 -0.60 -22.02 -19.08
CA ASP A 318 0.04 -21.71 -20.35
C ASP A 318 0.82 -20.39 -20.28
N ASN A 319 0.26 -19.39 -19.60
CA ASN A 319 0.94 -18.11 -19.45
C ASN A 319 2.10 -18.20 -18.46
N LEU A 320 1.95 -19.00 -17.37
CA LEU A 320 3.03 -19.22 -16.41
C LEU A 320 4.22 -19.95 -17.05
N GLU A 321 3.97 -20.95 -17.88
CA GLU A 321 5.01 -21.66 -18.63
C GLU A 321 5.77 -20.70 -19.59
N LYS A 322 5.02 -19.90 -20.35
CA LYS A 322 5.61 -18.88 -21.25
C LYS A 322 6.41 -17.84 -20.46
N ALA A 323 5.91 -17.39 -19.32
CA ALA A 323 6.62 -16.43 -18.45
C ALA A 323 7.98 -17.00 -18.01
N ARG A 324 7.99 -18.23 -17.50
CA ARG A 324 9.21 -18.94 -17.08
C ARG A 324 10.18 -19.17 -18.23
N ASP A 325 9.68 -19.50 -19.42
CA ASP A 325 10.54 -19.67 -20.62
C ASP A 325 11.18 -18.35 -21.05
N TYR A 326 10.42 -17.25 -21.09
CA TYR A 326 10.97 -15.94 -21.39
C TYR A 326 11.95 -15.44 -20.34
N GLN A 327 11.71 -15.72 -19.05
CA GLN A 327 12.65 -15.38 -17.97
C GLN A 327 13.97 -16.12 -18.14
N ARG A 328 13.94 -17.42 -18.44
CA ARG A 328 15.14 -18.22 -18.74
C ARG A 328 15.94 -17.71 -19.93
N LYS A 329 15.27 -17.08 -20.92
CA LYS A 329 15.87 -16.47 -22.11
C LYS A 329 16.24 -15.01 -21.94
N ASP A 330 16.23 -14.48 -20.72
CA ASP A 330 16.49 -13.07 -20.39
C ASP A 330 15.57 -12.06 -21.11
N ARG A 331 14.43 -12.49 -21.63
CA ARG A 331 13.44 -11.62 -22.27
C ARG A 331 12.42 -11.11 -21.23
N LEU A 332 12.89 -10.34 -20.27
CA LEU A 332 12.15 -9.96 -19.08
C LEU A 332 10.86 -9.21 -19.37
N THR A 333 10.83 -8.35 -20.40
CA THR A 333 9.59 -7.66 -20.80
C THR A 333 8.47 -8.64 -21.16
N ASN A 334 8.81 -9.71 -21.89
CA ASN A 334 7.84 -10.74 -22.25
C ASN A 334 7.49 -11.61 -21.03
N ALA A 335 8.48 -12.00 -20.23
CA ALA A 335 8.26 -12.77 -19.02
C ALA A 335 7.23 -12.06 -18.11
N TRP A 336 7.44 -10.78 -17.80
CA TRP A 336 6.52 -9.98 -16.98
C TRP A 336 5.12 -9.86 -17.57
N ARG A 337 5.01 -9.71 -18.90
CA ARG A 337 3.71 -9.70 -19.56
C ARG A 337 2.96 -11.02 -19.33
N TYR A 338 3.62 -12.15 -19.46
CA TYR A 338 2.99 -13.45 -19.27
C TYR A 338 2.72 -13.78 -17.81
N TYR A 339 3.56 -13.34 -16.84
CA TYR A 339 3.22 -13.42 -15.41
C TYR A 339 1.93 -12.68 -15.10
N ARG A 340 1.75 -11.47 -15.62
CA ARG A 340 0.52 -10.70 -15.46
C ARG A 340 -0.70 -11.43 -16.03
N MET A 341 -0.59 -11.97 -17.23
CA MET A 341 -1.66 -12.74 -17.86
C MET A 341 -1.99 -13.99 -17.05
N ALA A 342 -1.00 -14.73 -16.55
CA ALA A 342 -1.19 -15.90 -15.71
C ALA A 342 -1.96 -15.55 -14.42
N LEU A 343 -1.64 -14.43 -13.80
CA LEU A 343 -2.25 -14.01 -12.54
C LEU A 343 -3.61 -13.31 -12.72
N GLY A 344 -4.09 -13.17 -13.97
CA GLY A 344 -5.36 -12.52 -14.27
C GLY A 344 -5.34 -11.00 -13.98
N ILE A 345 -4.16 -10.39 -14.07
CA ILE A 345 -4.00 -8.95 -13.91
C ILE A 345 -4.25 -8.30 -15.28
N ASP A 346 -5.49 -8.34 -15.72
CA ASP A 346 -5.92 -7.69 -16.96
C ASP A 346 -6.21 -6.21 -16.71
N GLY A 347 -5.79 -5.35 -17.66
CA GLY A 347 -6.17 -3.95 -17.70
C GLY A 347 -5.16 -2.98 -17.13
N TYR A 348 -3.88 -3.14 -17.47
CA TYR A 348 -3.00 -1.99 -17.44
C TYR A 348 -3.47 -1.02 -18.53
N ASP A 349 -4.25 -0.02 -18.12
CA ASP A 349 -4.46 1.18 -18.90
C ASP A 349 -3.32 2.15 -18.56
N PRO A 350 -2.38 2.40 -19.48
CA PRO A 350 -1.29 3.33 -19.24
C PRO A 350 -1.76 4.77 -19.01
N GLU A 351 -2.98 5.12 -19.42
CA GLU A 351 -3.57 6.45 -19.22
C GLU A 351 -4.17 6.67 -17.83
N TYR A 352 -4.64 5.63 -17.14
CA TYR A 352 -5.39 5.80 -15.89
C TYR A 352 -4.65 5.46 -14.60
N GLY A 353 -3.41 5.02 -14.64
CA GLY A 353 -2.55 4.86 -13.45
C GLY A 353 -3.16 4.07 -12.28
N ARG A 354 -4.24 3.30 -12.51
CA ARG A 354 -4.82 2.44 -11.49
C ARG A 354 -3.94 1.22 -11.30
N GLN A 355 -3.10 1.31 -10.33
CA GLN A 355 -2.29 0.22 -9.84
C GLN A 355 -3.22 -0.90 -9.34
N SER A 356 -3.25 -2.02 -10.08
CA SER A 356 -3.77 -3.24 -9.50
C SER A 356 -2.87 -3.66 -8.34
N VAL A 357 -3.40 -4.40 -7.38
CA VAL A 357 -2.70 -4.89 -6.18
C VAL A 357 -1.39 -5.62 -6.53
N PHE A 358 -1.22 -6.03 -7.79
CA PHE A 358 -0.02 -6.68 -8.34
C PHE A 358 0.56 -5.87 -9.50
N ASP A 359 0.88 -4.60 -9.27
CA ASP A 359 1.62 -3.86 -10.29
C ASP A 359 3.09 -4.33 -10.30
N PHE A 360 3.35 -5.33 -11.12
CA PHE A 360 4.71 -5.82 -11.38
C PHE A 360 5.57 -4.78 -12.14
N ALA A 361 5.00 -3.70 -12.64
CA ALA A 361 5.79 -2.74 -13.42
C ALA A 361 6.91 -2.09 -12.59
N PRO A 362 6.71 -1.64 -11.34
CA PRO A 362 7.81 -1.21 -10.49
C PRO A 362 8.80 -2.34 -10.18
N ASN A 363 8.30 -3.52 -9.85
CA ASN A 363 9.14 -4.69 -9.57
C ASN A 363 9.96 -5.11 -10.80
N ARG A 364 9.37 -5.05 -12.00
CA ARG A 364 10.08 -5.33 -13.24
C ARG A 364 11.26 -4.38 -13.42
N LYS A 365 11.05 -3.08 -13.36
CA LYS A 365 12.11 -2.09 -13.53
C LYS A 365 13.22 -2.26 -12.49
N VAL A 366 12.84 -2.51 -11.24
CA VAL A 366 13.77 -2.81 -10.14
C VAL A 366 14.58 -4.06 -10.44
N TYR A 367 13.93 -5.14 -10.87
CA TYR A 367 14.57 -6.41 -11.23
C TYR A 367 15.55 -6.24 -12.42
N GLU A 368 15.11 -5.62 -13.50
CA GLU A 368 15.94 -5.36 -14.68
C GLU A 368 17.18 -4.53 -14.33
N THR A 369 17.00 -3.49 -13.50
CA THR A 369 18.08 -2.64 -13.02
C THR A 369 19.06 -3.44 -12.16
N ALA A 370 18.55 -4.20 -11.17
CA ALA A 370 19.37 -5.00 -10.29
C ALA A 370 20.16 -6.08 -11.04
N LEU A 371 19.52 -6.77 -11.98
CA LEU A 371 20.18 -7.80 -12.80
C LEU A 371 21.25 -7.21 -13.70
N PHE A 372 21.02 -6.06 -14.34
CA PHE A 372 22.00 -5.37 -15.17
C PHE A 372 23.24 -5.01 -14.34
N HIS A 373 23.06 -4.38 -13.19
CA HIS A 373 24.16 -3.96 -12.33
C HIS A 373 24.88 -5.14 -11.68
N GLN A 374 24.14 -6.19 -11.27
CA GLN A 374 24.75 -7.40 -10.74
C GLN A 374 25.73 -8.03 -11.75
N ARG A 375 25.33 -8.14 -13.00
CA ARG A 375 26.20 -8.68 -14.05
C ARG A 375 27.45 -7.84 -14.26
N ARG A 376 27.32 -6.53 -14.22
CA ARG A 376 28.47 -5.63 -14.35
C ARG A 376 29.44 -5.77 -13.19
N THR A 377 28.95 -5.79 -11.95
CA THR A 377 29.79 -5.90 -10.74
C THR A 377 30.41 -7.28 -10.54
N THR A 378 29.94 -8.33 -11.23
CA THR A 378 30.54 -9.66 -11.21
C THR A 378 31.61 -9.87 -12.29
N THR A 379 31.65 -9.02 -13.32
CA THR A 379 32.62 -9.09 -14.42
C THR A 379 33.82 -8.17 -14.25
N GLU A 380 33.73 -7.19 -13.36
CA GLU A 380 34.82 -6.31 -12.90
C GLU A 380 35.48 -6.90 -11.64
#